data_cfeb154681fda715e9c1b5f2669d5fc0
#
_entry.id   cfeb154681fda715e9c1b5f2669d5fc0
#
_cell.length_a   1.000
_cell.length_b   1.000
_cell.length_c   1.000
_cell.angle_alpha   90.00
_cell.angle_beta   90.00
_cell.angle_gamma   90.00
#
_symmetry.space_group_name_H-M   'P 1'
#
loop_
_entity.id
_entity.type
_entity.pdbx_description
1 polymer ?
#
loop_
_entity_poly.entity_id
_entity_poly.type
_entity_poly.pdbx_seq_one_letter_code
_entity_poly.pdbx_strand_id
1 'polypeptide(L)'
;MTLADEEAFLTVHADIPRQGPGMPEDVHWALDGLEVGREARILDAGCGPGADLETLAEARPMARIEGIEQIPHLADEARERLRHFTNVQVMTGDMGALSGFYDFIWSAGAIYFLGVTEGLTLWRQSLALGGAIAFSEPVLEPGAPQAAKDFWADYPQITDYAGLQARVEAAGFDVVDHRALSTAAWAAYYMPLAARVARLRAGADAALEPALAEAEREISLWRAAPEHVRYELMLVRPGTGPS
;
A
#
# COMPACT_ATOMS: atom_id res chain seq x y z
N MET A 1 8.53 13.59 14.67
CA MET A 1 7.14 13.44 15.14
C MET A 1 7.19 13.13 16.62
N THR A 2 6.47 13.86 17.49
CA THR A 2 6.35 13.52 18.92
C THR A 2 5.34 12.40 19.10
N LEU A 3 5.30 11.74 20.30
CA LEU A 3 4.26 10.73 20.59
C LEU A 3 2.84 11.31 20.46
N ALA A 4 2.65 12.57 20.82
CA ALA A 4 1.36 13.26 20.68
C ALA A 4 0.98 13.50 19.20
N ASP A 5 1.95 13.81 18.34
CA ASP A 5 1.71 13.97 16.90
C ASP A 5 1.33 12.63 16.25
N GLU A 6 1.96 11.53 16.69
CA GLU A 6 1.65 10.18 16.24
C GLU A 6 0.24 9.75 16.67
N GLU A 7 -0.14 9.97 17.92
CA GLU A 7 -1.49 9.68 18.43
C GLU A 7 -2.56 10.50 17.70
N ALA A 8 -2.29 11.78 17.41
CA ALA A 8 -3.19 12.63 16.65
C ALA A 8 -3.35 12.14 15.20
N PHE A 9 -2.24 11.76 14.54
CA PHE A 9 -2.28 11.18 13.21
C PHE A 9 -3.12 9.89 13.18
N LEU A 10 -2.87 8.97 14.11
CA LEU A 10 -3.61 7.71 14.23
C LEU A 10 -5.10 7.96 14.49
N THR A 11 -5.45 8.97 15.29
CA THR A 11 -6.84 9.36 15.56
C THR A 11 -7.57 9.83 14.28
N VAL A 12 -6.89 10.64 13.45
CA VAL A 12 -7.46 11.14 12.19
C VAL A 12 -7.68 9.99 11.19
N HIS A 13 -6.76 9.02 11.16
CA HIS A 13 -6.78 7.90 10.21
C HIS A 13 -7.46 6.62 10.72
N ALA A 14 -7.97 6.62 11.96
CA ALA A 14 -8.74 5.50 12.50
C ALA A 14 -10.12 5.36 11.84
N ASP A 15 -10.70 4.17 11.90
CA ASP A 15 -12.07 3.87 11.43
C ASP A 15 -12.31 4.23 9.93
N ILE A 16 -11.28 4.21 9.10
CA ILE A 16 -11.42 4.31 7.65
C ILE A 16 -11.10 2.95 6.99
N PRO A 17 -11.75 2.62 5.86
CA PRO A 17 -11.66 1.26 5.30
C PRO A 17 -10.25 0.82 4.92
N ARG A 18 -9.37 1.78 4.57
CA ARG A 18 -7.98 1.56 4.10
C ARG A 18 -7.12 2.77 4.40
N GLN A 19 -5.80 2.57 4.44
CA GLN A 19 -4.81 3.61 4.75
C GLN A 19 -4.09 4.18 3.52
N GLY A 20 -4.56 3.86 2.33
CA GLY A 20 -4.03 4.32 1.06
C GLY A 20 -4.95 4.01 -0.11
N PRO A 21 -4.67 4.54 -1.32
CA PRO A 21 -5.48 4.31 -2.50
C PRO A 21 -5.43 2.83 -2.94
N GLY A 22 -6.53 2.33 -3.47
CA GLY A 22 -6.66 0.99 -4.01
C GLY A 22 -8.11 0.53 -4.10
N MET A 23 -8.36 -0.46 -4.93
CA MET A 23 -9.67 -1.06 -5.19
C MET A 23 -9.54 -2.58 -5.30
N PRO A 24 -10.61 -3.36 -5.09
CA PRO A 24 -10.61 -4.80 -5.34
C PRO A 24 -10.12 -5.19 -6.74
N GLU A 25 -10.43 -4.39 -7.75
CA GLU A 25 -9.99 -4.59 -9.13
C GLU A 25 -8.48 -4.53 -9.31
N ASP A 26 -7.75 -3.84 -8.41
CA ASP A 26 -6.29 -3.77 -8.43
C ASP A 26 -5.70 -5.10 -7.97
N VAL A 27 -6.27 -5.68 -6.92
CA VAL A 27 -5.90 -7.01 -6.42
C VAL A 27 -6.20 -8.08 -7.48
N HIS A 28 -7.40 -8.08 -8.06
CA HIS A 28 -7.77 -9.03 -9.10
C HIS A 28 -6.85 -8.96 -10.32
N TRP A 29 -6.55 -7.73 -10.80
CA TRP A 29 -5.64 -7.53 -11.92
C TRP A 29 -4.23 -8.10 -11.64
N ALA A 30 -3.72 -7.91 -10.42
CA ALA A 30 -2.42 -8.46 -10.04
C ALA A 30 -2.43 -9.98 -9.96
N LEU A 31 -3.48 -10.56 -9.35
CA LEU A 31 -3.65 -12.01 -9.25
C LEU A 31 -3.73 -12.69 -10.62
N ASP A 32 -4.40 -12.05 -11.57
CA ASP A 32 -4.57 -12.57 -12.93
C ASP A 32 -3.32 -12.33 -13.78
N GLY A 33 -2.73 -11.12 -13.74
CA GLY A 33 -1.53 -10.76 -14.50
C GLY A 33 -0.29 -11.56 -14.10
N LEU A 34 -0.23 -11.99 -12.84
CA LEU A 34 0.84 -12.86 -12.32
C LEU A 34 0.44 -14.35 -12.26
N GLU A 35 -0.74 -14.72 -12.73
CA GLU A 35 -1.25 -16.10 -12.75
C GLU A 35 -1.14 -16.78 -11.37
N VAL A 36 -1.50 -16.05 -10.29
CA VAL A 36 -1.37 -16.54 -8.91
C VAL A 36 -2.29 -17.74 -8.69
N GLY A 37 -1.71 -18.86 -8.26
CA GLY A 37 -2.41 -20.13 -8.09
C GLY A 37 -3.52 -20.09 -7.04
N ARG A 38 -4.52 -20.98 -7.16
CA ARG A 38 -5.67 -21.04 -6.24
C ARG A 38 -5.31 -21.44 -4.81
N GLU A 39 -4.23 -22.21 -4.63
CA GLU A 39 -3.73 -22.73 -3.34
C GLU A 39 -2.43 -22.02 -2.92
N ALA A 40 -2.14 -20.85 -3.51
CA ALA A 40 -0.92 -20.10 -3.27
C ALA A 40 -0.74 -19.72 -1.80
N ARG A 41 0.51 -19.56 -1.38
CA ARG A 41 0.86 -18.84 -0.16
C ARG A 41 1.03 -17.36 -0.50
N ILE A 42 0.17 -16.53 0.05
CA ILE A 42 0.08 -15.11 -0.23
C ILE A 42 0.45 -14.31 1.02
N LEU A 43 1.26 -13.28 0.86
CA LEU A 43 1.52 -12.28 1.89
C LEU A 43 0.99 -10.92 1.43
N ASP A 44 0.31 -10.21 2.32
CA ASP A 44 0.06 -8.78 2.22
C ASP A 44 1.01 -8.04 3.18
N ALA A 45 2.03 -7.37 2.61
CA ALA A 45 3.08 -6.69 3.34
C ALA A 45 2.72 -5.22 3.56
N GLY A 46 2.39 -4.85 4.80
CA GLY A 46 1.81 -3.57 5.17
C GLY A 46 0.30 -3.55 4.96
N CYS A 47 -0.39 -4.57 5.50
CA CYS A 47 -1.80 -4.82 5.18
C CYS A 47 -2.79 -3.79 5.74
N GLY A 48 -2.34 -2.86 6.61
CA GLY A 48 -3.21 -1.90 7.25
C GLY A 48 -4.40 -2.54 7.94
N PRO A 49 -5.62 -1.97 7.83
CA PRO A 49 -6.85 -2.52 8.39
C PRO A 49 -7.45 -3.68 7.58
N GLY A 50 -6.70 -4.26 6.64
CA GLY A 50 -7.02 -5.52 5.97
C GLY A 50 -7.97 -5.44 4.77
N ALA A 51 -8.13 -4.28 4.12
CA ALA A 51 -9.04 -4.15 2.98
C ALA A 51 -8.65 -5.04 1.79
N ASP A 52 -7.36 -5.10 1.46
CA ASP A 52 -6.87 -5.92 0.35
C ASP A 52 -6.77 -7.40 0.74
N LEU A 53 -6.49 -7.71 2.03
CA LEU A 53 -6.58 -9.07 2.56
C LEU A 53 -7.98 -9.68 2.40
N GLU A 54 -9.03 -8.90 2.60
CA GLU A 54 -10.42 -9.33 2.39
C GLU A 54 -10.63 -9.71 0.92
N THR A 55 -10.20 -8.86 -0.01
CA THR A 55 -10.29 -9.14 -1.45
C THR A 55 -9.45 -10.36 -1.85
N LEU A 56 -8.23 -10.50 -1.31
CA LEU A 56 -7.37 -11.67 -1.56
C LEU A 56 -8.05 -12.97 -1.08
N ALA A 57 -8.67 -12.95 0.11
CA ALA A 57 -9.34 -14.11 0.69
C ALA A 57 -10.58 -14.53 -0.13
N GLU A 58 -11.37 -13.57 -0.58
CA GLU A 58 -12.52 -13.81 -1.46
C GLU A 58 -12.09 -14.36 -2.83
N ALA A 59 -11.05 -13.78 -3.43
CA ALA A 59 -10.55 -14.17 -4.75
C ALA A 59 -9.83 -15.55 -4.74
N ARG A 60 -9.22 -15.92 -3.61
CA ARG A 60 -8.42 -17.13 -3.46
C ARG A 60 -8.79 -17.90 -2.17
N PRO A 61 -10.01 -18.45 -2.08
CA PRO A 61 -10.52 -19.08 -0.84
C PRO A 61 -9.76 -20.36 -0.43
N MET A 62 -8.96 -20.93 -1.31
CA MET A 62 -8.11 -22.09 -1.02
C MET A 62 -6.66 -21.71 -0.72
N ALA A 63 -6.28 -20.45 -0.90
CA ALA A 63 -4.94 -19.94 -0.60
C ALA A 63 -4.71 -19.86 0.91
N ARG A 64 -3.44 -19.90 1.33
CA ARG A 64 -3.01 -19.52 2.67
C ARG A 64 -2.55 -18.06 2.61
N ILE A 65 -3.24 -17.18 3.33
CA ILE A 65 -3.03 -15.74 3.26
C ILE A 65 -2.53 -15.25 4.61
N GLU A 66 -1.44 -14.52 4.59
CA GLU A 66 -0.85 -13.88 5.75
C GLU A 66 -0.81 -12.37 5.53
N GLY A 67 -1.20 -11.58 6.52
CA GLY A 67 -1.01 -10.12 6.55
C GLY A 67 0.01 -9.76 7.60
N ILE A 68 0.89 -8.81 7.31
CA ILE A 68 1.81 -8.24 8.28
C ILE A 68 1.59 -6.72 8.35
N GLU A 69 1.40 -6.21 9.58
CA GLU A 69 1.18 -4.79 9.84
C GLU A 69 1.97 -4.37 11.08
N GLN A 70 2.72 -3.27 10.98
CA GLN A 70 3.56 -2.79 12.07
C GLN A 70 2.76 -2.09 13.16
N ILE A 71 1.67 -1.43 12.80
CA ILE A 71 0.85 -0.63 13.70
C ILE A 71 -0.19 -1.55 14.40
N PRO A 72 -0.07 -1.78 15.73
CA PRO A 72 -0.88 -2.81 16.40
C PRO A 72 -2.38 -2.64 16.26
N HIS A 73 -2.92 -1.42 16.36
CA HIS A 73 -4.36 -1.21 16.25
C HIS A 73 -4.90 -1.46 14.84
N LEU A 74 -4.14 -1.16 13.77
CA LEU A 74 -4.53 -1.52 12.40
C LEU A 74 -4.51 -3.03 12.19
N ALA A 75 -3.52 -3.72 12.76
CA ALA A 75 -3.49 -5.18 12.77
C ALA A 75 -4.70 -5.78 13.52
N ASP A 76 -5.15 -5.15 14.61
CA ASP A 76 -6.33 -5.58 15.36
C ASP A 76 -7.63 -5.32 14.56
N GLU A 77 -7.75 -4.18 13.88
CA GLU A 77 -8.84 -3.89 12.95
C GLU A 77 -8.90 -4.93 11.82
N ALA A 78 -7.74 -5.28 11.23
CA ALA A 78 -7.65 -6.31 10.21
C ALA A 78 -8.10 -7.68 10.73
N ARG A 79 -7.68 -8.09 11.95
CA ARG A 79 -8.12 -9.35 12.58
C ARG A 79 -9.63 -9.39 12.79
N GLU A 80 -10.22 -8.29 13.26
CA GLU A 80 -11.67 -8.22 13.47
C GLU A 80 -12.43 -8.27 12.13
N ARG A 81 -11.98 -7.54 11.11
CA ARG A 81 -12.55 -7.57 9.76
C ARG A 81 -12.55 -8.97 9.17
N LEU A 82 -11.44 -9.69 9.32
CA LEU A 82 -11.17 -10.97 8.67
C LEU A 82 -11.52 -12.20 9.52
N ARG A 83 -12.11 -12.03 10.71
CA ARG A 83 -12.40 -13.11 11.67
C ARG A 83 -13.22 -14.26 11.10
N HIS A 84 -13.97 -14.03 10.03
CA HIS A 84 -14.80 -15.02 9.38
C HIS A 84 -14.07 -15.82 8.28
N PHE A 85 -12.87 -15.41 7.87
CA PHE A 85 -12.03 -16.15 6.94
C PHE A 85 -11.12 -17.13 7.71
N THR A 86 -11.19 -18.40 7.37
CA THR A 86 -10.37 -19.45 8.04
C THR A 86 -8.99 -19.61 7.42
N ASN A 87 -8.76 -19.01 6.27
CA ASN A 87 -7.53 -19.10 5.48
C ASN A 87 -6.65 -17.84 5.58
N VAL A 88 -7.01 -16.87 6.45
CA VAL A 88 -6.28 -15.62 6.66
C VAL A 88 -5.72 -15.57 8.08
N GLN A 89 -4.47 -15.13 8.22
CA GLN A 89 -3.83 -14.82 9.49
C GLN A 89 -3.19 -13.43 9.43
N VAL A 90 -3.43 -12.59 10.44
CA VAL A 90 -2.80 -11.25 10.53
C VAL A 90 -1.81 -11.22 11.69
N MET A 91 -0.57 -10.82 11.39
CA MET A 91 0.52 -10.68 12.34
C MET A 91 0.86 -9.20 12.55
N THR A 92 1.16 -8.83 13.79
CA THR A 92 1.81 -7.54 14.06
C THR A 92 3.32 -7.74 13.90
N GLY A 93 3.95 -6.96 13.00
CA GLY A 93 5.38 -7.15 12.72
C GLY A 93 5.92 -6.22 11.65
N ASP A 94 7.20 -6.39 11.36
CA ASP A 94 7.94 -5.62 10.36
C ASP A 94 7.96 -6.36 9.01
N MET A 95 7.46 -5.71 7.96
CA MET A 95 7.49 -6.24 6.59
C MET A 95 8.92 -6.33 6.00
N GLY A 96 9.90 -5.68 6.63
CA GLY A 96 11.33 -5.83 6.27
C GLY A 96 11.96 -7.11 6.82
N ALA A 97 11.28 -7.82 7.75
CA ALA A 97 11.79 -9.02 8.43
C ALA A 97 10.88 -10.24 8.21
N LEU A 98 10.60 -10.54 6.94
CA LEU A 98 9.71 -11.65 6.57
C LEU A 98 10.30 -13.01 6.91
N SER A 99 9.44 -13.95 7.30
CA SER A 99 9.76 -15.35 7.51
C SER A 99 8.87 -16.25 6.65
N GLY A 100 9.48 -17.27 6.03
CA GLY A 100 8.76 -18.19 5.17
C GLY A 100 8.95 -17.92 3.69
N PHE A 101 8.17 -18.65 2.86
CA PHE A 101 8.23 -18.53 1.41
C PHE A 101 6.82 -18.33 0.86
N TYR A 102 6.65 -17.36 -0.04
CA TYR A 102 5.38 -16.96 -0.62
C TYR A 102 5.40 -17.11 -2.14
N ASP A 103 4.30 -17.56 -2.70
CA ASP A 103 4.09 -17.60 -4.14
C ASP A 103 3.74 -16.20 -4.66
N PHE A 104 3.15 -15.37 -3.80
CA PHE A 104 2.79 -14.01 -4.13
C PHE A 104 2.93 -13.08 -2.91
N ILE A 105 3.61 -11.95 -3.10
CA ILE A 105 3.67 -10.85 -2.13
C ILE A 105 2.94 -9.65 -2.73
N TRP A 106 1.93 -9.17 -2.02
CA TRP A 106 1.20 -7.94 -2.29
C TRP A 106 1.66 -6.85 -1.33
N SER A 107 1.82 -5.61 -1.81
CA SER A 107 2.14 -4.46 -0.96
C SER A 107 1.59 -3.18 -1.56
N ALA A 108 0.40 -2.76 -1.16
CA ALA A 108 -0.22 -1.54 -1.66
C ALA A 108 0.12 -0.33 -0.79
N GLY A 109 0.88 0.61 -1.35
CA GLY A 109 1.23 1.87 -0.67
C GLY A 109 2.05 1.69 0.61
N ALA A 110 2.94 0.69 0.66
CA ALA A 110 3.77 0.43 1.83
C ALA A 110 5.26 0.24 1.54
N ILE A 111 5.64 -0.26 0.37
CA ILE A 111 7.05 -0.56 0.05
C ILE A 111 7.97 0.65 0.18
N TYR A 112 7.46 1.86 0.01
CA TYR A 112 8.24 3.10 0.11
C TYR A 112 8.86 3.32 1.51
N PHE A 113 8.32 2.71 2.56
CA PHE A 113 8.93 2.73 3.90
C PHE A 113 10.27 1.97 3.95
N LEU A 114 10.46 0.98 3.09
CA LEU A 114 11.72 0.24 2.93
C LEU A 114 12.59 0.84 1.81
N GLY A 115 11.97 1.55 0.86
CA GLY A 115 12.54 1.85 -0.43
C GLY A 115 12.37 0.69 -1.40
N VAL A 116 12.05 0.99 -2.67
CA VAL A 116 11.69 -0.04 -3.67
C VAL A 116 12.80 -1.07 -3.88
N THR A 117 14.04 -0.62 -4.13
CA THR A 117 15.17 -1.54 -4.37
C THR A 117 15.48 -2.38 -3.15
N GLU A 118 15.48 -1.78 -1.95
CA GLU A 118 15.72 -2.47 -0.69
C GLU A 118 14.62 -3.47 -0.36
N GLY A 119 13.35 -3.03 -0.42
CA GLY A 119 12.18 -3.88 -0.15
C GLY A 119 12.14 -5.10 -1.07
N LEU A 120 12.30 -4.90 -2.38
CA LEU A 120 12.33 -6.01 -3.35
C LEU A 120 13.51 -6.97 -3.09
N THR A 121 14.69 -6.44 -2.75
CA THR A 121 15.88 -7.26 -2.43
C THR A 121 15.64 -8.11 -1.18
N LEU A 122 15.04 -7.56 -0.14
CA LEU A 122 14.67 -8.29 1.08
C LEU A 122 13.62 -9.34 0.79
N TRP A 123 12.54 -8.98 0.10
CA TRP A 123 11.42 -9.88 -0.18
C TRP A 123 11.75 -11.00 -1.17
N ARG A 124 12.76 -10.80 -2.04
CA ARG A 124 13.27 -11.88 -2.91
C ARG A 124 13.65 -13.14 -2.13
N GLN A 125 14.17 -12.98 -0.91
CA GLN A 125 14.57 -14.10 -0.06
C GLN A 125 13.37 -14.88 0.51
N SER A 126 12.20 -14.26 0.48
CA SER A 126 10.93 -14.84 0.93
C SER A 126 10.01 -15.23 -0.24
N LEU A 127 10.49 -15.23 -1.47
CA LEU A 127 9.75 -15.76 -2.60
C LEU A 127 9.97 -17.26 -2.77
N ALA A 128 8.89 -18.01 -2.99
CA ALA A 128 8.93 -19.38 -3.47
C ALA A 128 9.48 -19.42 -4.91
N LEU A 129 9.89 -20.61 -5.35
CA LEU A 129 10.32 -20.79 -6.74
C LEU A 129 9.19 -20.43 -7.71
N GLY A 130 9.44 -19.45 -8.60
CA GLY A 130 8.42 -18.93 -9.50
C GLY A 130 7.48 -17.90 -8.89
N GLY A 131 7.71 -17.52 -7.63
CA GLY A 131 6.95 -16.48 -6.94
C GLY A 131 7.08 -15.10 -7.58
N ALA A 132 6.14 -14.22 -7.26
CA ALA A 132 6.04 -12.88 -7.82
C ALA A 132 5.64 -11.85 -6.76
N ILE A 133 5.86 -10.57 -7.07
CA ILE A 133 5.50 -9.44 -6.21
C ILE A 133 4.62 -8.48 -7.01
N ALA A 134 3.58 -7.96 -6.36
CA ALA A 134 2.88 -6.76 -6.83
C ALA A 134 2.94 -5.69 -5.74
N PHE A 135 3.25 -4.46 -6.13
CA PHE A 135 3.32 -3.34 -5.19
C PHE A 135 2.92 -2.04 -5.86
N SER A 136 2.42 -1.09 -5.08
CA SER A 136 2.19 0.26 -5.57
C SER A 136 3.15 1.27 -4.95
N GLU A 137 3.64 2.20 -5.78
CA GLU A 137 4.64 3.22 -5.43
C GLU A 137 4.23 4.58 -5.99
N PRO A 138 4.43 5.69 -5.23
CA PRO A 138 4.20 7.02 -5.75
C PRO A 138 5.12 7.34 -6.93
N VAL A 139 4.54 7.99 -7.94
CA VAL A 139 5.28 8.52 -9.10
C VAL A 139 4.87 9.96 -9.39
N LEU A 140 5.82 10.75 -9.85
CA LEU A 140 5.61 12.13 -10.27
C LEU A 140 6.21 12.34 -11.67
N GLU A 141 5.35 12.39 -12.67
CA GLU A 141 5.78 12.52 -14.05
C GLU A 141 6.34 13.92 -14.35
N PRO A 142 7.28 14.05 -15.29
CA PRO A 142 7.78 15.33 -15.75
C PRO A 142 6.64 16.24 -16.22
N GLY A 143 6.67 17.49 -15.79
CA GLY A 143 5.62 18.46 -16.13
C GLY A 143 4.38 18.43 -15.25
N ALA A 144 4.34 17.62 -14.19
CA ALA A 144 3.25 17.64 -13.22
C ALA A 144 3.01 19.05 -12.64
N PRO A 145 1.75 19.43 -12.39
CA PRO A 145 1.41 20.73 -11.84
C PRO A 145 1.94 20.92 -10.42
N GLN A 146 2.01 22.18 -9.96
CA GLN A 146 2.56 22.50 -8.65
C GLN A 146 1.83 21.79 -7.51
N ALA A 147 0.51 21.67 -7.58
CA ALA A 147 -0.27 20.95 -6.55
C ALA A 147 0.17 19.49 -6.36
N ALA A 148 0.51 18.78 -7.44
CA ALA A 148 1.04 17.41 -7.33
C ALA A 148 2.46 17.38 -6.76
N LYS A 149 3.29 18.37 -7.08
CA LYS A 149 4.62 18.55 -6.48
C LYS A 149 4.54 18.85 -4.99
N ASP A 150 3.61 19.72 -4.60
CA ASP A 150 3.38 20.09 -3.20
C ASP A 150 2.79 18.93 -2.40
N PHE A 151 1.98 18.08 -3.04
CA PHE A 151 1.46 16.86 -2.44
C PHE A 151 2.60 15.88 -2.06
N TRP A 152 3.58 15.71 -2.92
CA TRP A 152 4.72 14.81 -2.71
C TRP A 152 5.95 15.48 -2.11
N ALA A 153 5.83 16.72 -1.58
CA ALA A 153 6.97 17.48 -1.06
C ALA A 153 7.72 16.76 0.08
N ASP A 154 6.99 15.97 0.89
CA ASP A 154 7.55 15.22 2.01
C ASP A 154 8.11 13.85 1.61
N TYR A 155 8.03 13.49 0.31
CA TYR A 155 8.63 12.28 -0.24
C TYR A 155 9.74 12.61 -1.26
N PRO A 156 10.95 13.03 -0.81
CA PRO A 156 12.02 13.50 -1.68
C PRO A 156 12.60 12.42 -2.61
N GLN A 157 12.29 11.15 -2.36
CA GLN A 157 12.72 10.01 -3.18
C GLN A 157 11.79 9.76 -4.36
N ILE A 158 10.71 10.55 -4.53
CA ILE A 158 9.77 10.39 -5.64
C ILE A 158 10.49 10.49 -6.98
N THR A 159 10.09 9.67 -7.92
CA THR A 159 10.60 9.66 -9.29
C THR A 159 9.47 9.47 -10.29
N ASP A 160 9.75 9.56 -11.57
CA ASP A 160 8.83 9.15 -12.63
C ASP A 160 8.81 7.62 -12.81
N TYR A 161 7.97 7.13 -13.71
CA TYR A 161 7.89 5.71 -14.00
C TYR A 161 9.24 5.11 -14.44
N ALA A 162 10.01 5.84 -15.26
CA ALA A 162 11.32 5.33 -15.73
C ALA A 162 12.30 5.13 -14.57
N GLY A 163 12.32 6.05 -13.60
CA GLY A 163 13.13 5.91 -12.39
C GLY A 163 12.63 4.79 -11.48
N LEU A 164 11.30 4.57 -11.38
CA LEU A 164 10.73 3.43 -10.65
C LEU A 164 11.13 2.10 -11.30
N GLN A 165 11.01 1.98 -12.63
CA GLN A 165 11.47 0.80 -13.37
C GLN A 165 12.96 0.52 -13.12
N ALA A 166 13.81 1.54 -13.16
CA ALA A 166 15.25 1.38 -12.89
C ALA A 166 15.52 0.86 -11.46
N ARG A 167 14.72 1.24 -10.46
CA ARG A 167 14.82 0.68 -9.09
C ARG A 167 14.45 -0.79 -9.03
N VAL A 168 13.42 -1.21 -9.77
CA VAL A 168 13.00 -2.62 -9.91
C VAL A 168 14.11 -3.45 -10.54
N GLU A 169 14.68 -2.97 -11.65
CA GLU A 169 15.78 -3.63 -12.35
C GLU A 169 17.05 -3.72 -11.48
N ALA A 170 17.36 -2.67 -10.71
CA ALA A 170 18.49 -2.65 -9.77
C ALA A 170 18.33 -3.69 -8.64
N ALA A 171 17.10 -4.05 -8.27
CA ALA A 171 16.82 -5.14 -7.33
C ALA A 171 16.88 -6.53 -7.98
N GLY A 172 17.15 -6.62 -9.28
CA GLY A 172 17.22 -7.88 -10.02
C GLY A 172 15.86 -8.46 -10.36
N PHE A 173 14.83 -7.60 -10.53
CA PHE A 173 13.49 -7.99 -10.97
C PHE A 173 13.21 -7.48 -12.38
N ASP A 174 12.38 -8.23 -13.11
CA ASP A 174 11.81 -7.84 -14.38
C ASP A 174 10.38 -7.33 -14.14
N VAL A 175 10.00 -6.24 -14.81
CA VAL A 175 8.62 -5.75 -14.83
C VAL A 175 7.80 -6.64 -15.78
N VAL A 176 6.75 -7.28 -15.26
CA VAL A 176 5.81 -8.10 -16.05
C VAL A 176 4.74 -7.21 -16.67
N ASP A 177 4.14 -6.34 -15.87
CA ASP A 177 3.14 -5.38 -16.28
C ASP A 177 3.05 -4.23 -15.26
N HIS A 178 2.41 -3.12 -15.62
CA HIS A 178 2.18 -2.01 -14.72
C HIS A 178 0.97 -1.19 -15.14
N ARG A 179 0.39 -0.46 -14.20
CA ARG A 179 -0.66 0.52 -14.48
C ARG A 179 -0.75 1.57 -13.37
N ALA A 180 -1.21 2.77 -13.71
CA ALA A 180 -1.57 3.75 -12.70
C ALA A 180 -2.84 3.30 -11.95
N LEU A 181 -2.89 3.51 -10.63
CA LEU A 181 -4.13 3.37 -9.88
C LEU A 181 -5.17 4.38 -10.37
N SER A 182 -6.42 3.94 -10.44
CA SER A 182 -7.52 4.77 -10.95
C SER A 182 -7.86 5.93 -10.00
N THR A 183 -8.50 6.97 -10.53
CA THR A 183 -9.07 8.05 -9.71
C THR A 183 -10.08 7.51 -8.68
N ALA A 184 -10.79 6.43 -9.01
CA ALA A 184 -11.69 5.75 -8.07
C ALA A 184 -10.95 5.14 -6.89
N ALA A 185 -9.76 4.55 -7.12
CA ALA A 185 -8.90 4.01 -6.07
C ALA A 185 -8.47 5.11 -5.07
N TRP A 186 -8.10 6.27 -5.58
CA TRP A 186 -7.79 7.43 -4.76
C TRP A 186 -9.01 7.97 -4.00
N ALA A 187 -10.18 8.01 -4.64
CA ALA A 187 -11.42 8.41 -3.99
C ALA A 187 -11.85 7.44 -2.89
N ALA A 188 -11.59 6.13 -3.05
CA ALA A 188 -11.88 5.11 -2.04
C ALA A 188 -11.12 5.33 -0.72
N TYR A 189 -9.99 6.02 -0.75
CA TYR A 189 -9.25 6.45 0.43
C TYR A 189 -9.67 7.86 0.90
N TYR A 190 -9.63 8.86 0.01
CA TYR A 190 -9.84 10.26 0.42
C TYR A 190 -11.27 10.63 0.78
N MET A 191 -12.28 9.95 0.23
CA MET A 191 -13.67 10.28 0.58
C MET A 191 -14.01 9.87 2.03
N PRO A 192 -13.67 8.66 2.50
CA PRO A 192 -13.82 8.30 3.92
C PRO A 192 -12.97 9.17 4.85
N LEU A 193 -11.71 9.46 4.49
CA LEU A 193 -10.84 10.33 5.28
C LEU A 193 -11.43 11.74 5.41
N ALA A 194 -11.90 12.35 4.32
CA ALA A 194 -12.53 13.66 4.37
C ALA A 194 -13.79 13.69 5.24
N ALA A 195 -14.61 12.63 5.18
CA ALA A 195 -15.77 12.50 6.05
C ALA A 195 -15.38 12.34 7.53
N ARG A 196 -14.28 11.61 7.82
CA ARG A 196 -13.72 11.46 9.16
C ARG A 196 -13.21 12.79 9.70
N VAL A 197 -12.39 13.50 8.93
CA VAL A 197 -11.86 14.83 9.26
C VAL A 197 -12.98 15.81 9.58
N ALA A 198 -14.02 15.87 8.75
CA ALA A 198 -15.18 16.74 8.99
C ALA A 198 -15.92 16.43 10.31
N ARG A 199 -16.03 15.15 10.68
CA ARG A 199 -16.63 14.75 11.97
C ARG A 199 -15.76 15.17 13.14
N LEU A 200 -14.45 14.96 13.06
CA LEU A 200 -13.51 15.30 14.13
C LEU A 200 -13.38 16.81 14.34
N ARG A 201 -13.49 17.61 13.27
CA ARG A 201 -13.43 19.08 13.34
C ARG A 201 -14.46 19.67 14.32
N ALA A 202 -15.63 19.09 14.42
CA ALA A 202 -16.70 19.61 15.28
C ALA A 202 -16.37 19.59 16.79
N GLY A 203 -15.41 18.77 17.22
CA GLY A 203 -14.99 18.62 18.61
C GLY A 203 -13.47 18.63 18.82
N ALA A 204 -12.70 19.12 17.84
CA ALA A 204 -11.24 19.11 17.89
C ALA A 204 -10.72 19.95 19.06
N ASP A 205 -9.76 19.38 19.77
CA ASP A 205 -8.93 20.09 20.74
C ASP A 205 -7.63 20.58 20.10
N ALA A 206 -6.83 21.31 20.85
CA ALA A 206 -5.58 21.90 20.37
C ALA A 206 -4.54 20.83 19.96
N ALA A 207 -4.62 19.62 20.50
CA ALA A 207 -3.69 18.53 20.19
C ALA A 207 -4.00 17.89 18.83
N LEU A 208 -5.27 17.83 18.45
CA LEU A 208 -5.72 17.23 17.19
C LEU A 208 -5.63 18.18 15.99
N GLU A 209 -5.64 19.50 16.25
CA GLU A 209 -5.68 20.55 15.24
C GLU A 209 -4.61 20.44 14.15
N PRO A 210 -3.30 20.20 14.46
CA PRO A 210 -2.27 20.08 13.44
C PRO A 210 -2.50 18.89 12.48
N ALA A 211 -2.90 17.73 13.01
CA ALA A 211 -3.16 16.55 12.21
C ALA A 211 -4.37 16.70 11.30
N LEU A 212 -5.44 17.37 11.77
CA LEU A 212 -6.61 17.69 10.96
C LEU A 212 -6.26 18.68 9.84
N ALA A 213 -5.48 19.73 10.15
CA ALA A 213 -5.05 20.72 9.16
C ALA A 213 -4.19 20.08 8.06
N GLU A 214 -3.31 19.16 8.43
CA GLU A 214 -2.47 18.42 7.47
C GLU A 214 -3.32 17.51 6.57
N ALA A 215 -4.25 16.73 7.12
CA ALA A 215 -5.15 15.90 6.35
C ALA A 215 -6.02 16.73 5.38
N GLU A 216 -6.52 17.91 5.81
CA GLU A 216 -7.26 18.84 4.95
C GLU A 216 -6.39 19.39 3.82
N ARG A 217 -5.13 19.74 4.12
CA ARG A 217 -4.15 20.19 3.12
C ARG A 217 -3.92 19.10 2.06
N GLU A 218 -3.63 17.89 2.49
CA GLU A 218 -3.39 16.75 1.60
C GLU A 218 -4.60 16.46 0.70
N ILE A 219 -5.81 16.38 1.28
CA ILE A 219 -7.07 16.22 0.54
C ILE A 219 -7.27 17.34 -0.49
N SER A 220 -6.94 18.60 -0.13
CA SER A 220 -7.06 19.75 -1.02
C SER A 220 -6.08 19.65 -2.20
N LEU A 221 -4.84 19.27 -1.95
CA LEU A 221 -3.81 19.09 -2.99
C LEU A 221 -4.19 17.95 -3.95
N TRP A 222 -4.66 16.81 -3.43
CA TRP A 222 -5.18 15.73 -4.27
C TRP A 222 -6.34 16.20 -5.16
N ARG A 223 -7.32 16.92 -4.61
CA ARG A 223 -8.45 17.46 -5.37
C ARG A 223 -8.04 18.47 -6.46
N ALA A 224 -6.95 19.18 -6.23
CA ALA A 224 -6.43 20.15 -7.20
C ALA A 224 -5.70 19.49 -8.39
N ALA A 225 -5.19 18.29 -8.23
CA ALA A 225 -4.43 17.57 -9.27
C ALA A 225 -4.67 16.04 -9.25
N PRO A 226 -5.93 15.57 -9.30
CA PRO A 226 -6.26 14.15 -9.06
C PRO A 226 -5.68 13.19 -10.11
N GLU A 227 -5.38 13.68 -11.32
CA GLU A 227 -4.77 12.87 -12.39
C GLU A 227 -3.24 12.84 -12.32
N HIS A 228 -2.64 13.68 -11.48
CA HIS A 228 -1.19 13.83 -11.33
C HIS A 228 -0.66 13.34 -9.98
N VAL A 229 -1.53 13.20 -8.98
CA VAL A 229 -1.21 12.49 -7.74
C VAL A 229 -1.43 11.01 -8.02
N ARG A 230 -0.33 10.29 -8.27
CA ARG A 230 -0.38 8.93 -8.83
C ARG A 230 0.41 7.93 -8.01
N TYR A 231 -0.13 6.71 -7.94
CA TYR A 231 0.62 5.50 -7.67
C TYR A 231 0.67 4.66 -8.93
N GLU A 232 1.84 4.08 -9.20
CA GLU A 232 2.01 3.04 -10.21
C GLU A 232 1.96 1.69 -9.50
N LEU A 233 1.03 0.83 -9.92
CA LEU A 233 0.94 -0.56 -9.48
C LEU A 233 1.81 -1.40 -10.41
N MET A 234 2.82 -2.04 -9.85
CA MET A 234 3.85 -2.81 -10.55
C MET A 234 3.65 -4.29 -10.32
N LEU A 235 3.71 -5.09 -11.38
CA LEU A 235 3.80 -6.55 -11.33
C LEU A 235 5.23 -6.95 -11.70
N VAL A 236 5.92 -7.64 -10.79
CA VAL A 236 7.34 -7.96 -10.98
C VAL A 236 7.64 -9.42 -10.65
N ARG A 237 8.64 -9.97 -11.34
CA ARG A 237 9.20 -11.30 -11.06
C ARG A 237 10.72 -11.22 -10.93
N PRO A 238 11.37 -12.11 -10.15
CA PRO A 238 12.81 -12.23 -10.18
C PRO A 238 13.32 -12.41 -11.60
N GLY A 239 14.27 -11.54 -12.01
CA GLY A 239 14.86 -11.60 -13.32
C GLY A 239 15.63 -12.90 -13.54
N THR A 240 15.72 -13.33 -14.81
CA THR A 240 16.43 -14.54 -15.24
C THR A 240 17.93 -14.34 -15.42
N GLY A 241 18.45 -13.14 -15.10
CA GLY A 241 19.88 -12.82 -15.17
C GLY A 241 20.73 -13.61 -14.17
N PRO A 242 22.04 -13.74 -14.41
CA PRO A 242 22.94 -14.46 -13.50
C PRO A 242 22.95 -13.76 -12.13
N SER A 243 22.74 -14.56 -11.10
CA SER A 243 22.85 -14.22 -9.67
C SER A 243 24.25 -13.81 -9.32
#